data_165c2d66acf9ef7f4df93f587559804e
#
_entry.id   165c2d66acf9ef7f4df93f587559804e
#
_cell.length_a   1.000
_cell.length_b   1.000
_cell.length_c   1.000
_cell.angle_alpha   90.00
_cell.angle_beta   90.00
_cell.angle_gamma   90.00
#
_symmetry.space_group_name_H-M   'P 1'
#
loop_
_entity.id
_entity.type
_entity.pdbx_description
1 polymer ?
#
loop_
_entity_poly.entity_id
_entity_poly.type
_entity_poly.pdbx_seq_one_letter_code
_entity_poly.pdbx_strand_id
1 'polypeptide(L)'
;MKIKRVEIRNFKAVREFEGDFGELTTFIGPNGGGKSSILQAIEWLFRGDLKAADDFYSDPSGDRASEMSVRVTFDSLTEGDRDSFKKYALGEEMVLQRTQRIDEKATKLWGAPMVIPQFERFRNGGVSEIRKSLRELIDSDPAVVFAMRGL
;
A
#
# COMPACT_ATOMS: atom_id res chain seq x y z
N MET A 1 8.82 14.42 1.81
CA MET A 1 8.83 12.99 1.46
C MET A 1 9.12 12.78 -0.02
N LYS A 2 9.74 11.63 -0.37
CA LYS A 2 10.04 11.22 -1.74
C LYS A 2 9.47 9.82 -2.00
N ILE A 3 9.11 9.52 -3.24
CA ILE A 3 8.74 8.16 -3.64
C ILE A 3 10.02 7.33 -3.72
N LYS A 4 10.07 6.21 -2.98
CA LYS A 4 11.16 5.26 -2.98
C LYS A 4 10.88 4.06 -3.88
N ARG A 5 9.66 3.49 -3.80
CA ARG A 5 9.25 2.28 -4.51
C ARG A 5 7.78 2.34 -4.88
N VAL A 6 7.45 1.81 -6.04
CA VAL A 6 6.08 1.69 -6.54
C VAL A 6 5.80 0.26 -6.96
N GLU A 7 4.69 -0.28 -6.51
CA GLU A 7 4.15 -1.58 -6.89
C GLU A 7 2.73 -1.39 -7.42
N ILE A 8 2.45 -1.89 -8.61
CA ILE A 8 1.14 -1.77 -9.26
C ILE A 8 0.70 -3.15 -9.71
N ARG A 9 -0.56 -3.46 -9.46
CA ARG A 9 -1.18 -4.70 -9.93
C ARG A 9 -2.52 -4.42 -10.61
N ASN A 10 -2.69 -4.99 -11.77
CA ASN A 10 -3.93 -5.04 -12.54
C ASN A 10 -4.55 -3.67 -12.86
N PHE A 11 -3.73 -2.65 -13.10
CA PHE A 11 -4.17 -1.30 -13.41
C PHE A 11 -3.99 -0.98 -14.89
N LYS A 12 -5.07 -0.81 -15.64
CA LYS A 12 -5.08 -0.52 -17.09
C LYS A 12 -4.20 -1.50 -17.89
N ALA A 13 -3.19 -0.98 -18.60
CA ALA A 13 -2.25 -1.79 -19.37
C ALA A 13 -1.19 -2.51 -18.51
N VAL A 14 -1.17 -2.28 -17.20
CA VAL A 14 -0.19 -2.84 -16.29
C VAL A 14 -0.78 -4.03 -15.55
N ARG A 15 -0.32 -5.24 -15.86
CA ARG A 15 -0.64 -6.43 -15.10
C ARG A 15 0.11 -6.44 -13.76
N GLU A 16 1.42 -6.22 -13.83
CA GLU A 16 2.28 -6.14 -12.67
C GLU A 16 3.46 -5.22 -12.98
N PHE A 17 3.76 -4.32 -12.08
CA PHE A 17 4.92 -3.44 -12.13
C PHE A 17 5.47 -3.28 -10.72
N GLU A 18 6.78 -3.34 -10.62
CA GLU A 18 7.53 -3.06 -9.40
C GLU A 18 8.81 -2.32 -9.79
N GLY A 19 9.05 -1.18 -9.16
CA GLY A 19 10.22 -0.37 -9.49
C GLY A 19 10.61 0.58 -8.37
N ASP A 20 11.93 0.76 -8.23
CA ASP A 20 12.51 1.75 -7.33
C ASP A 20 12.61 3.10 -8.05
N PHE A 21 12.34 4.17 -7.29
CA PHE A 21 12.32 5.55 -7.79
C PHE A 21 13.46 6.32 -7.13
N GLY A 22 14.20 7.04 -7.95
CA GLY A 22 15.23 7.97 -7.50
C GLY A 22 14.78 9.42 -7.61
N GLU A 23 15.71 10.36 -7.52
CA GLU A 23 15.44 11.80 -7.73
C GLU A 23 14.92 12.10 -9.14
N LEU A 24 15.38 11.31 -10.11
CA LEU A 24 14.89 11.32 -11.49
C LEU A 24 14.66 9.88 -11.92
N THR A 25 13.45 9.56 -12.34
CA THR A 25 13.07 8.25 -12.88
C THR A 25 12.45 8.44 -14.26
N THR A 26 12.96 7.76 -15.26
CA THR A 26 12.51 7.86 -16.64
C THR A 26 11.99 6.51 -17.13
N PHE A 27 10.76 6.51 -17.69
CA PHE A 27 10.18 5.33 -18.32
C PHE A 27 10.44 5.33 -19.82
N ILE A 28 11.16 4.32 -20.31
CA ILE A 28 11.47 4.12 -21.72
C ILE A 28 10.79 2.82 -22.19
N GLY A 29 10.20 2.84 -23.38
CA GLY A 29 9.55 1.66 -23.94
C GLY A 29 8.59 2.02 -25.06
N PRO A 30 7.99 1.02 -25.74
CA PRO A 30 7.08 1.22 -26.88
C PRO A 30 5.80 1.95 -26.44
N ASN A 31 5.11 2.55 -27.43
CA ASN A 31 3.77 3.09 -27.22
C ASN A 31 2.81 1.94 -26.86
N GLY A 32 1.94 2.20 -25.87
CA GLY A 32 1.08 1.15 -25.32
C GLY A 32 1.71 0.28 -24.23
N GLY A 33 3.02 0.40 -23.97
CA GLY A 33 3.74 -0.39 -22.96
C GLY A 33 3.45 -0.04 -21.49
N GLY A 34 2.36 0.66 -21.21
CA GLY A 34 1.91 0.92 -19.83
C GLY A 34 2.58 2.10 -19.11
N LYS A 35 3.51 2.85 -19.75
CA LYS A 35 4.21 4.00 -19.12
C LYS A 35 3.26 5.02 -18.50
N SER A 36 2.26 5.46 -19.28
CA SER A 36 1.24 6.39 -18.79
C SER A 36 0.35 5.77 -17.72
N SER A 37 0.09 4.47 -17.79
CA SER A 37 -0.68 3.75 -16.77
C SER A 37 0.03 3.71 -15.42
N ILE A 38 1.37 3.64 -15.40
CA ILE A 38 2.15 3.72 -14.16
C ILE A 38 1.94 5.08 -13.48
N LEU A 39 2.07 6.19 -14.24
CA LEU A 39 1.87 7.53 -13.71
C LEU A 39 0.42 7.75 -13.23
N GLN A 40 -0.57 7.27 -14.00
CA GLN A 40 -1.97 7.34 -13.63
C GLN A 40 -2.30 6.49 -12.39
N ALA A 41 -1.62 5.38 -12.20
CA ALA A 41 -1.77 4.55 -11.02
C ALA A 41 -1.26 5.28 -9.74
N ILE A 42 -0.11 5.95 -9.84
CA ILE A 42 0.42 6.79 -8.76
C ILE A 42 -0.54 7.94 -8.45
N GLU A 43 -1.06 8.63 -9.48
CA GLU A 43 -2.06 9.68 -9.31
C GLU A 43 -3.33 9.15 -8.63
N TRP A 44 -3.79 7.96 -9.02
CA TRP A 44 -4.96 7.33 -8.44
C TRP A 44 -4.79 7.00 -6.95
N LEU A 45 -3.57 6.66 -6.51
CA LEU A 45 -3.30 6.46 -5.07
C LEU A 45 -3.76 7.65 -4.24
N PHE A 46 -3.52 8.87 -4.72
CA PHE A 46 -3.85 10.10 -3.99
C PHE A 46 -5.29 10.55 -4.23
N ARG A 47 -5.78 10.51 -5.45
CA ARG A 47 -7.14 10.95 -5.80
C ARG A 47 -8.22 10.06 -5.23
N GLY A 48 -8.07 8.75 -5.36
CA GLY A 48 -8.98 7.77 -4.82
C GLY A 48 -10.37 7.74 -5.48
N ASP A 49 -10.50 8.30 -6.68
CA ASP A 49 -11.72 8.21 -7.47
C ASP A 49 -12.02 6.74 -7.83
N LEU A 50 -13.31 6.40 -7.88
CA LEU A 50 -13.75 5.07 -8.28
C LEU A 50 -13.43 4.86 -9.76
N LYS A 51 -12.73 3.76 -10.06
CA LYS A 51 -12.38 3.38 -11.42
C LYS A 51 -13.46 2.49 -12.02
N ALA A 52 -13.70 2.69 -13.33
CA ALA A 52 -14.59 1.85 -14.09
C ALA A 52 -13.99 0.46 -14.35
N ALA A 53 -14.81 -0.50 -14.75
CA ALA A 53 -14.37 -1.85 -15.06
C ALA A 53 -13.25 -1.87 -16.14
N ASP A 54 -13.29 -0.94 -17.11
CA ASP A 54 -12.30 -0.83 -18.18
C ASP A 54 -10.92 -0.34 -17.72
N ASP A 55 -10.81 0.18 -16.51
CA ASP A 55 -9.55 0.55 -15.87
C ASP A 55 -8.84 -0.64 -15.20
N PHE A 56 -9.51 -1.80 -15.08
CA PHE A 56 -8.89 -3.03 -14.59
C PHE A 56 -8.17 -3.73 -15.76
N TYR A 57 -7.01 -4.29 -15.46
CA TYR A 57 -6.24 -5.04 -16.46
C TYR A 57 -7.08 -6.19 -17.05
N SER A 58 -7.03 -6.31 -18.36
CA SER A 58 -7.58 -7.44 -19.10
C SER A 58 -6.45 -8.16 -19.82
N ASP A 59 -6.42 -9.46 -19.72
CA ASP A 59 -5.44 -10.27 -20.43
C ASP A 59 -5.80 -10.41 -21.93
N PRO A 60 -4.94 -10.99 -22.78
CA PRO A 60 -5.22 -11.19 -24.20
C PRO A 60 -6.41 -12.10 -24.50
N SER A 61 -6.85 -12.95 -23.54
CA SER A 61 -8.06 -13.78 -23.69
C SER A 61 -9.34 -13.01 -23.37
N GLY A 62 -9.22 -11.80 -22.83
CA GLY A 62 -10.33 -10.94 -22.44
C GLY A 62 -10.75 -11.11 -20.98
N ASP A 63 -10.06 -11.97 -20.22
CA ASP A 63 -10.32 -12.14 -18.80
C ASP A 63 -9.85 -10.91 -18.02
N ARG A 64 -10.75 -10.34 -17.25
CA ARG A 64 -10.53 -9.10 -16.51
C ARG A 64 -10.20 -9.40 -15.05
N ALA A 65 -9.21 -8.69 -14.52
CA ALA A 65 -8.85 -8.80 -13.12
C ALA A 65 -10.00 -8.34 -12.21
N SER A 66 -10.22 -9.07 -11.13
CA SER A 66 -11.26 -8.75 -10.13
C SER A 66 -10.85 -7.70 -9.12
N GLU A 67 -9.54 -7.45 -8.99
CA GLU A 67 -8.97 -6.48 -8.06
C GLU A 67 -7.76 -5.79 -8.69
N MET A 68 -7.61 -4.50 -8.42
CA MET A 68 -6.43 -3.74 -8.74
C MET A 68 -5.86 -3.06 -7.50
N SER A 69 -4.54 -2.85 -7.48
CA SER A 69 -3.87 -2.18 -6.38
C SER A 69 -2.69 -1.34 -6.83
N VAL A 70 -2.44 -0.29 -6.05
CA VAL A 70 -1.23 0.55 -6.14
C VAL A 70 -0.67 0.71 -4.74
N ARG A 71 0.60 0.38 -4.57
CA ARG A 71 1.33 0.53 -3.32
C ARG A 71 2.55 1.39 -3.57
N VAL A 72 2.74 2.38 -2.71
CA VAL A 72 3.89 3.29 -2.80
C VAL A 72 4.57 3.36 -1.45
N THR A 73 5.88 3.17 -1.47
CA THR A 73 6.76 3.39 -0.33
C THR A 73 7.41 4.77 -0.48
N PHE A 74 7.35 5.55 0.57
CA PHE A 74 7.94 6.88 0.68
C PHE A 74 9.08 6.85 1.68
N ASP A 75 10.13 7.62 1.41
CA ASP A 75 11.22 7.93 2.34
C ASP A 75 11.40 9.44 2.51
N SER A 76 12.49 9.84 3.16
CA SER A 76 12.84 11.26 3.37
C SER A 76 11.68 12.08 3.95
N LEU A 77 11.01 11.50 4.95
CA LEU A 77 9.84 12.11 5.61
C LEU A 77 10.28 13.33 6.42
N THR A 78 9.67 14.48 6.15
CA THR A 78 9.82 15.71 6.95
C THR A 78 8.96 15.65 8.22
N GLU A 79 9.18 16.57 9.15
CA GLU A 79 8.32 16.73 10.34
C GLU A 79 6.86 16.99 9.95
N GLY A 80 6.63 17.86 8.95
CA GLY A 80 5.28 18.11 8.45
C GLY A 80 4.60 16.90 7.84
N ASP A 81 5.37 16.00 7.19
CA ASP A 81 4.85 14.73 6.70
C ASP A 81 4.44 13.84 7.89
N ARG A 82 5.30 13.75 8.91
CA ARG A 82 5.03 12.95 10.12
C ARG A 82 3.80 13.45 10.87
N ASP A 83 3.63 14.77 10.99
CA ASP A 83 2.44 15.37 11.61
C ASP A 83 1.16 15.10 10.81
N SER A 84 1.26 15.12 9.49
CA SER A 84 0.11 14.91 8.60
C SER A 84 -0.33 13.44 8.58
N PHE A 85 0.62 12.52 8.55
CA PHE A 85 0.36 11.08 8.42
C PHE A 85 0.42 10.30 9.74
N LYS A 86 0.88 10.94 10.83
CA LYS A 86 0.88 10.41 12.21
C LYS A 86 1.23 8.91 12.30
N LYS A 87 0.23 8.06 12.55
CA LYS A 87 0.38 6.61 12.75
C LYS A 87 0.97 5.85 11.54
N TYR A 88 0.96 6.44 10.35
CA TYR A 88 1.52 5.82 9.15
C TYR A 88 2.98 6.20 8.91
N ALA A 89 3.48 7.24 9.55
CA ALA A 89 4.82 7.79 9.38
C ALA A 89 5.69 7.62 10.63
N LEU A 90 5.58 6.48 11.32
CA LEU A 90 6.28 6.20 12.58
C LEU A 90 7.76 5.84 12.39
N GLY A 91 8.14 5.33 11.21
CA GLY A 91 9.50 4.92 10.87
C GLY A 91 10.22 5.91 9.95
N GLU A 92 11.29 5.45 9.33
CA GLU A 92 12.01 6.19 8.29
C GLU A 92 11.26 6.18 6.95
N GLU A 93 10.40 5.17 6.76
CA GLU A 93 9.59 4.97 5.58
C GLU A 93 8.10 4.98 5.93
N MET A 94 7.29 5.37 4.96
CA MET A 94 5.84 5.28 5.01
C MET A 94 5.34 4.53 3.80
N VAL A 95 4.41 3.62 4.00
CA VAL A 95 3.77 2.85 2.92
C VAL A 95 2.30 3.18 2.85
N LEU A 96 1.83 3.59 1.67
CA LEU A 96 0.42 3.74 1.36
C LEU A 96 0.03 2.76 0.25
N GLN A 97 -1.13 2.16 0.39
CA GLN A 97 -1.69 1.26 -0.62
C GLN A 97 -3.15 1.59 -0.87
N ARG A 98 -3.53 1.68 -2.13
CA ARG A 98 -4.93 1.76 -2.53
C ARG A 98 -5.33 0.49 -3.27
N THR A 99 -6.51 -0.01 -2.95
CA THR A 99 -7.12 -1.16 -3.61
C THR A 99 -8.55 -0.82 -4.05
N GLN A 100 -8.97 -1.48 -5.12
CA GLN A 100 -10.36 -1.49 -5.55
C GLN A 100 -10.69 -2.87 -6.13
N ARG A 101 -11.82 -3.43 -5.71
CA ARG A 101 -12.40 -4.59 -6.36
C ARG A 101 -13.42 -4.13 -7.39
N ILE A 102 -13.57 -4.90 -8.46
CA ILE A 102 -14.46 -4.56 -9.58
C ILE A 102 -15.94 -4.52 -9.20
N ASP A 103 -16.32 -5.28 -8.19
CA ASP A 103 -17.67 -5.39 -7.63
C ASP A 103 -17.95 -4.37 -6.49
N GLU A 104 -16.93 -3.67 -6.01
CA GLU A 104 -17.06 -2.68 -4.92
C GLU A 104 -17.34 -1.28 -5.47
N LYS A 105 -18.14 -0.52 -4.72
CA LYS A 105 -18.50 0.88 -5.02
C LYS A 105 -17.63 1.89 -4.27
N ALA A 106 -16.51 1.44 -3.72
CA ALA A 106 -15.58 2.29 -2.99
C ALA A 106 -14.15 1.77 -3.14
N THR A 107 -13.19 2.69 -3.11
CA THR A 107 -11.77 2.36 -3.00
C THR A 107 -11.38 2.29 -1.53
N LYS A 108 -10.38 1.48 -1.20
CA LYS A 108 -9.84 1.37 0.15
C LYS A 108 -8.41 1.90 0.15
N LEU A 109 -8.13 2.89 0.99
CA LEU A 109 -6.78 3.38 1.24
C LEU A 109 -6.27 2.78 2.55
N TRP A 110 -5.14 2.11 2.45
CA TRP A 110 -4.43 1.52 3.57
C TRP A 110 -3.11 2.26 3.76
N GLY A 111 -2.79 2.62 5.00
CA GLY A 111 -1.41 2.86 5.39
C GLY A 111 -0.89 1.55 5.99
N ALA A 112 0.28 1.10 5.59
CA ALA A 112 0.93 0.06 6.34
C ALA A 112 1.48 0.70 7.61
N PRO A 113 0.91 0.43 8.79
CA PRO A 113 1.63 0.71 10.02
C PRO A 113 2.92 -0.07 9.96
N MET A 114 3.97 0.42 10.60
CA MET A 114 5.22 -0.32 10.75
C MET A 114 4.86 -1.77 11.11
N VAL A 115 5.18 -2.71 10.21
CA VAL A 115 5.01 -4.12 10.53
C VAL A 115 6.04 -4.42 11.60
N ILE A 116 5.60 -4.38 12.86
CA ILE A 116 6.37 -4.92 13.95
C ILE A 116 6.36 -6.42 13.70
N PRO A 117 7.51 -7.07 13.38
CA PRO A 117 7.53 -8.49 12.99
C PRO A 117 6.86 -9.40 14.03
N GLN A 118 6.83 -8.96 15.27
CA GLN A 118 6.15 -9.61 16.38
C GLN A 118 4.62 -9.67 16.22
N PHE A 119 4.01 -8.79 15.40
CA PHE A 119 2.57 -8.77 15.15
C PHE A 119 2.15 -9.50 13.87
N GLU A 120 3.08 -9.92 13.00
CA GLU A 120 2.71 -10.70 11.80
C GLU A 120 2.02 -12.03 12.13
N ARG A 121 2.43 -12.68 13.23
CA ARG A 121 1.80 -13.91 13.73
C ARG A 121 0.34 -13.76 14.16
N PHE A 122 -0.13 -12.52 14.40
CA PHE A 122 -1.53 -12.25 14.77
C PHE A 122 -2.44 -12.03 13.57
N ARG A 123 -1.87 -11.88 12.41
CA ARG A 123 -2.61 -11.52 11.19
C ARG A 123 -3.55 -12.63 10.70
N ASN A 124 -3.25 -13.89 11.03
CA ASN A 124 -3.96 -15.08 10.56
C ASN A 124 -4.53 -15.95 11.70
N GLY A 125 -4.42 -15.52 12.95
CA GLY A 125 -4.89 -16.28 14.12
C GLY A 125 -6.35 -16.00 14.48
N GLY A 126 -7.03 -16.97 15.10
CA GLY A 126 -8.34 -16.78 15.71
C GLY A 126 -8.30 -15.80 16.87
N VAL A 127 -9.43 -15.14 17.18
CA VAL A 127 -9.53 -14.10 18.24
C VAL A 127 -8.98 -14.57 19.59
N SER A 128 -9.14 -15.85 19.95
CA SER A 128 -8.61 -16.44 21.20
C SER A 128 -7.08 -16.56 21.21
N GLU A 129 -6.49 -16.95 20.09
CA GLU A 129 -5.04 -17.05 19.90
C GLU A 129 -4.38 -15.67 19.90
N ILE A 130 -5.01 -14.72 19.22
CA ILE A 130 -4.57 -13.31 19.22
C ILE A 130 -4.54 -12.75 20.63
N ARG A 131 -5.60 -12.97 21.44
CA ARG A 131 -5.66 -12.51 22.83
C ARG A 131 -4.60 -13.14 23.72
N LYS A 132 -4.33 -14.44 23.56
CA LYS A 132 -3.31 -15.16 24.34
C LYS A 132 -1.92 -14.61 24.01
N SER A 133 -1.59 -14.53 22.75
CA SER A 133 -0.29 -14.04 22.29
C SER A 133 -0.07 -12.54 22.56
N LEU A 134 -1.12 -11.72 22.55
CA LEU A 134 -1.04 -10.31 23.00
C LEU A 134 -0.70 -10.20 24.49
N ARG A 135 -1.27 -11.04 25.34
CA ARG A 135 -0.91 -11.06 26.77
C ARG A 135 0.55 -11.45 26.98
N GLU A 136 1.02 -12.50 26.33
CA GLU A 136 2.41 -12.94 26.38
C GLU A 136 3.38 -11.84 25.91
N LEU A 137 2.99 -11.07 24.90
CA LEU A 137 3.78 -9.95 24.37
C LEU A 137 3.82 -8.77 25.35
N ILE A 138 2.69 -8.41 25.97
CA ILE A 138 2.57 -7.34 26.96
C ILE A 138 3.40 -7.67 28.20
N ASP A 139 3.40 -8.94 28.62
CA ASP A 139 4.14 -9.41 29.78
C ASP A 139 5.66 -9.48 29.53
N SER A 140 6.08 -9.64 28.26
CA SER A 140 7.49 -9.79 27.88
C SER A 140 8.18 -8.47 27.49
N ASP A 141 7.44 -7.45 27.04
CA ASP A 141 8.01 -6.18 26.59
C ASP A 141 7.14 -4.97 26.98
N PRO A 142 7.53 -4.22 28.03
CA PRO A 142 6.82 -3.03 28.48
C PRO A 142 6.67 -1.92 27.42
N ALA A 143 7.53 -1.89 26.40
CA ALA A 143 7.46 -0.91 25.31
C ALA A 143 6.22 -1.11 24.44
N VAL A 144 5.71 -2.33 24.34
CA VAL A 144 4.48 -2.67 23.59
C VAL A 144 3.24 -2.03 24.23
N VAL A 145 3.22 -1.86 25.53
CA VAL A 145 2.11 -1.23 26.27
C VAL A 145 1.96 0.25 25.88
N PHE A 146 3.07 0.95 25.60
CA PHE A 146 3.05 2.35 25.17
C PHE A 146 2.49 2.52 23.75
N ALA A 147 2.80 1.60 22.84
CA ALA A 147 2.29 1.63 21.48
C ALA A 147 0.77 1.39 21.42
N MET A 148 0.20 0.63 22.34
CA MET A 148 -1.24 0.33 22.41
C MET A 148 -2.07 1.43 23.10
N ARG A 149 -1.47 2.29 23.91
CA ARG A 149 -2.17 3.41 24.58
C ARG A 149 -2.40 4.62 23.68
N GLY A 150 -1.79 4.64 22.49
CA GLY A 150 -1.96 5.67 21.47
C GLY A 150 -2.99 5.32 20.37
N LEU A 151 -3.71 4.22 20.54
CA LEU A 151 -4.87 3.81 19.74
C LEU A 151 -6.14 4.11 20.54
#